data_597ac8b9f4096a625ebe33d5de2f9907
#
_entry.id   597ac8b9f4096a625ebe33d5de2f9907
#
_cell.length_a   1.000
_cell.length_b   1.000
_cell.length_c   1.000
_cell.angle_alpha   90.00
_cell.angle_beta   90.00
_cell.angle_gamma   90.00
#
_symmetry.space_group_name_H-M   'P 1'
#
loop_
_entity.id
_entity.type
_entity.pdbx_description
1 polymer ?
#
loop_
_entity_poly.entity_id
_entity_poly.type
_entity_poly.pdbx_seq_one_letter_code
_entity_poly.pdbx_strand_id
1 'polypeptide(L)'
;LIADRLDHPPLSTRQRRQIEVPLDVQASFAVMEEAVRALPRVQDIECAPGSLLIRAKVRRIDPYAGRQPSRWNLFARFAITHNQILATIAPGQGTSSVTVLCEPDAGAWVDLFAVDEGSNYENAEAINRAVVRRVGEQRRDEQAAAEQSVMEKELAVARLNLLHAQVEPHFLYNTLASAQVLARTDPPRADIMIGHLIQYLRSSLPSADASLST
;
A
#
# COMPACT_ATOMS: atom_id res chain seq x y z
N LEU A 1 -6.89 -18.43 3.78
CA LEU A 1 -7.45 -19.60 3.06
C LEU A 1 -8.48 -19.05 2.09
N ILE A 2 -8.06 -18.76 0.87
CA ILE A 2 -8.92 -18.40 -0.24
C ILE A 2 -9.47 -19.72 -0.76
N ALA A 3 -10.75 -19.97 -0.51
CA ALA A 3 -11.44 -21.11 -1.09
C ALA A 3 -11.64 -20.80 -2.59
N ASP A 4 -10.76 -21.37 -3.40
CA ASP A 4 -10.86 -21.37 -4.86
C ASP A 4 -11.97 -22.38 -5.23
N ARG A 5 -13.20 -21.90 -5.36
CA ARG A 5 -14.25 -22.65 -6.04
C ARG A 5 -14.03 -22.49 -7.53
N LEU A 6 -13.46 -23.52 -8.13
CA LEU A 6 -13.49 -23.77 -9.57
C LEU A 6 -14.94 -24.04 -10.00
N ASP A 7 -15.76 -23.00 -10.02
CA ASP A 7 -17.05 -23.06 -10.70
C ASP A 7 -16.79 -22.78 -12.18
N HIS A 8 -17.19 -23.72 -13.02
CA HIS A 8 -17.28 -23.53 -14.47
C HIS A 8 -17.98 -22.18 -14.75
N PRO A 9 -17.49 -21.40 -15.73
CA PRO A 9 -18.10 -20.10 -16.01
C PRO A 9 -19.58 -20.32 -16.28
N PRO A 10 -20.47 -19.74 -15.48
CA PRO A 10 -21.88 -19.82 -15.80
C PRO A 10 -22.08 -19.14 -17.15
N LEU A 11 -22.96 -19.67 -17.99
CA LEU A 11 -23.40 -19.08 -19.27
C LEU A 11 -24.10 -17.71 -19.08
N SER A 12 -23.99 -17.13 -17.91
CA SER A 12 -24.53 -15.82 -17.57
C SER A 12 -23.65 -14.72 -18.15
N THR A 13 -24.26 -13.84 -18.92
CA THR A 13 -23.67 -12.62 -19.46
C THR A 13 -23.22 -11.64 -18.38
N ARG A 14 -23.71 -11.83 -17.14
CA ARG A 14 -23.38 -11.03 -15.95
C ARG A 14 -22.43 -11.77 -15.05
N GLN A 15 -21.30 -11.13 -14.74
CA GLN A 15 -20.31 -11.66 -13.82
C GLN A 15 -20.26 -10.79 -12.56
N ARG A 16 -20.52 -11.41 -11.41
CA ARG A 16 -20.41 -10.78 -10.09
C ARG A 16 -19.27 -11.42 -9.32
N ARG A 17 -18.34 -10.59 -8.83
CA ARG A 17 -17.26 -11.00 -7.93
C ARG A 17 -17.32 -10.17 -6.66
N GLN A 18 -17.07 -10.82 -5.55
CA GLN A 18 -16.93 -10.18 -4.25
C GLN A 18 -15.54 -10.51 -3.70
N ILE A 19 -14.82 -9.47 -3.31
CA ILE A 19 -13.43 -9.55 -2.86
C ILE A 19 -13.36 -8.87 -1.49
N GLU A 20 -12.80 -9.53 -0.50
CA GLU A 20 -12.47 -8.91 0.77
C GLU A 20 -11.05 -8.34 0.69
N VAL A 21 -10.94 -7.04 0.92
CA VAL A 21 -9.68 -6.29 0.85
C VAL A 21 -9.33 -5.83 2.27
N PRO A 22 -8.14 -6.16 2.79
CA PRO A 22 -7.73 -5.79 4.13
C PRO A 22 -7.19 -4.35 4.18
N LEU A 23 -7.96 -3.43 3.65
CA LEU A 23 -7.73 -2.00 3.63
C LEU A 23 -8.99 -1.29 4.13
N ASP A 24 -8.83 -0.05 4.54
CA ASP A 24 -9.96 0.81 4.81
C ASP A 24 -10.77 1.14 3.54
N VAL A 25 -11.92 1.74 3.70
CA VAL A 25 -12.85 2.05 2.61
C VAL A 25 -12.23 3.00 1.58
N GLN A 26 -11.47 4.00 2.05
CA GLN A 26 -10.87 5.02 1.17
C GLN A 26 -9.72 4.43 0.36
N ALA A 27 -8.83 3.68 1.02
CA ALA A 27 -7.74 2.98 0.34
C ALA A 27 -8.27 1.93 -0.65
N SER A 28 -9.31 1.18 -0.26
CA SER A 28 -9.97 0.21 -1.14
C SER A 28 -10.61 0.86 -2.36
N PHE A 29 -11.20 2.06 -2.19
CA PHE A 29 -11.76 2.84 -3.30
C PHE A 29 -10.66 3.28 -4.26
N ALA A 30 -9.55 3.81 -3.76
CA ALA A 30 -8.42 4.24 -4.59
C ALA A 30 -7.79 3.08 -5.38
N VAL A 31 -7.57 1.94 -4.72
CA VAL A 31 -7.04 0.72 -5.36
C VAL A 31 -7.99 0.22 -6.44
N MET A 32 -9.30 0.25 -6.18
CA MET A 32 -10.31 -0.19 -7.14
C MET A 32 -10.42 0.75 -8.33
N GLU A 33 -10.37 2.05 -8.11
CA GLU A 33 -10.36 3.06 -9.17
C GLU A 33 -9.14 2.87 -10.08
N GLU A 34 -7.96 2.67 -9.52
CA GLU A 34 -6.73 2.40 -10.27
C GLU A 34 -6.84 1.10 -11.07
N ALA A 35 -7.38 0.03 -10.46
CA ALA A 35 -7.57 -1.26 -11.13
C ALA A 35 -8.53 -1.17 -12.32
N VAL A 36 -9.62 -0.42 -12.19
CA VAL A 36 -10.60 -0.20 -13.27
C VAL A 36 -9.98 0.66 -14.38
N ARG A 37 -9.21 1.72 -14.03
CA ARG A 37 -8.52 2.56 -15.01
C ARG A 37 -7.44 1.81 -15.80
N ALA A 38 -6.81 0.82 -15.18
CA ALA A 38 -5.78 0.01 -15.83
C ALA A 38 -6.35 -1.01 -16.82
N LEU A 39 -7.66 -1.20 -16.89
CA LEU A 39 -8.27 -2.10 -17.86
C LEU A 39 -8.06 -1.60 -19.30
N PRO A 40 -7.74 -2.49 -20.24
CA PRO A 40 -7.68 -2.14 -21.64
C PRO A 40 -9.08 -1.72 -22.15
N ARG A 41 -9.13 -0.67 -22.98
CA ARG A 41 -10.35 -0.20 -23.66
C ARG A 41 -11.42 0.43 -22.79
N VAL A 42 -11.10 0.86 -21.60
CA VAL A 42 -11.98 1.72 -20.81
C VAL A 42 -12.16 3.04 -21.55
N GLN A 43 -13.41 3.44 -21.74
CA GLN A 43 -13.76 4.67 -22.47
C GLN A 43 -14.24 5.76 -21.53
N ASP A 44 -15.00 5.38 -20.52
CA ASP A 44 -15.63 6.32 -19.61
C ASP A 44 -15.60 5.76 -18.19
N ILE A 45 -15.22 6.60 -17.22
CA ILE A 45 -15.18 6.23 -15.80
C ILE A 45 -15.84 7.34 -15.00
N GLU A 46 -16.90 6.99 -14.30
CA GLU A 46 -17.58 7.82 -13.33
C GLU A 46 -17.24 7.32 -11.92
N CYS A 47 -16.58 8.16 -11.14
CA CYS A 47 -16.25 7.86 -9.74
C CYS A 47 -17.11 8.72 -8.83
N ALA A 48 -17.85 8.10 -7.92
CA ALA A 48 -18.66 8.76 -6.92
C ALA A 48 -18.15 8.38 -5.50
N PRO A 49 -17.10 9.06 -4.99
CA PRO A 49 -16.48 8.69 -3.72
C PRO A 49 -17.45 8.81 -2.53
N GLY A 50 -18.41 9.72 -2.58
CA GLY A 50 -19.42 9.86 -1.54
C GLY A 50 -20.39 8.68 -1.43
N SER A 51 -20.63 7.96 -2.53
CA SER A 51 -21.46 6.75 -2.56
C SER A 51 -20.63 5.46 -2.69
N LEU A 52 -19.30 5.56 -2.70
CA LEU A 52 -18.36 4.43 -2.83
C LEU A 52 -18.65 3.57 -4.06
N LEU A 53 -19.01 4.24 -5.14
CA LEU A 53 -19.41 3.65 -6.39
C LEU A 53 -18.46 4.07 -7.51
N ILE A 54 -18.02 3.08 -8.29
CA ILE A 54 -17.27 3.29 -9.53
C ILE A 54 -18.06 2.65 -10.67
N ARG A 55 -18.33 3.42 -11.69
CA ARG A 55 -18.95 2.94 -12.92
C ARG A 55 -17.99 3.15 -14.08
N ALA A 56 -17.80 2.14 -14.90
CA ALA A 56 -16.96 2.25 -16.07
C ALA A 56 -17.62 1.58 -17.30
N LYS A 57 -17.36 2.15 -18.47
CA LYS A 57 -17.73 1.56 -19.76
C LYS A 57 -16.50 1.02 -20.46
N VAL A 58 -16.54 -0.23 -20.85
CA VAL A 58 -15.45 -0.92 -21.53
C VAL A 58 -15.92 -1.38 -22.91
N ARG A 59 -15.17 -1.03 -23.94
CA ARG A 59 -15.49 -1.47 -25.30
C ARG A 59 -15.22 -2.96 -25.45
N ARG A 60 -16.20 -3.71 -25.97
CA ARG A 60 -16.05 -5.13 -26.31
C ARG A 60 -15.10 -5.32 -27.48
N ILE A 61 -14.44 -6.47 -27.48
CA ILE A 61 -13.73 -6.94 -28.68
C ILE A 61 -14.80 -7.49 -29.60
N ASP A 62 -14.90 -6.94 -30.80
CA ASP A 62 -15.68 -7.58 -31.84
C ASP A 62 -14.82 -8.67 -32.49
N PRO A 63 -15.11 -9.97 -32.22
CA PRO A 63 -14.33 -11.06 -32.81
C PRO A 63 -14.50 -11.15 -34.35
N TYR A 64 -15.49 -10.42 -34.89
CA TYR A 64 -15.79 -10.37 -36.33
C TYR A 64 -15.37 -9.05 -36.99
N ALA A 65 -14.62 -8.19 -36.31
CA ALA A 65 -14.21 -6.85 -36.77
C ALA A 65 -13.47 -6.82 -38.13
N GLY A 66 -13.11 -7.96 -38.69
CA GLY A 66 -12.51 -8.08 -40.02
C GLY A 66 -13.48 -8.53 -41.13
N ARG A 67 -14.73 -8.90 -40.82
CA ARG A 67 -15.74 -9.29 -41.81
C ARG A 67 -16.61 -8.10 -42.14
N GLN A 68 -16.62 -7.68 -43.41
CA GLN A 68 -17.56 -6.67 -43.88
C GLN A 68 -19.00 -7.12 -43.53
N PRO A 69 -19.79 -6.27 -42.82
CA PRO A 69 -21.15 -6.62 -42.51
C PRO A 69 -21.93 -6.84 -43.83
N SER A 70 -22.40 -8.04 -44.04
CA SER A 70 -23.28 -8.33 -45.16
C SER A 70 -24.49 -7.36 -45.06
N ARG A 71 -24.84 -6.74 -46.22
CA ARG A 71 -25.98 -5.79 -46.34
C ARG A 71 -27.32 -6.33 -45.80
N TRP A 72 -27.39 -7.62 -45.55
CA TRP A 72 -28.58 -8.35 -45.07
C TRP A 72 -28.56 -8.66 -43.58
N ASN A 73 -27.47 -8.29 -42.84
CA ASN A 73 -27.39 -8.58 -41.42
C ASN A 73 -28.00 -7.43 -40.60
N LEU A 74 -29.35 -7.38 -40.57
CA LEU A 74 -30.13 -6.45 -39.76
C LEU A 74 -29.79 -6.56 -38.25
N PHE A 75 -29.34 -7.74 -37.80
CA PHE A 75 -28.99 -8.00 -36.41
C PHE A 75 -27.66 -7.34 -35.99
N ALA A 76 -26.77 -6.99 -36.93
CA ALA A 76 -25.53 -6.27 -36.62
C ALA A 76 -25.79 -4.87 -36.01
N ARG A 77 -26.96 -4.29 -36.20
CA ARG A 77 -27.37 -3.00 -35.61
C ARG A 77 -27.70 -3.11 -34.12
N PHE A 78 -27.92 -4.32 -33.62
CA PHE A 78 -28.18 -4.60 -32.20
C PHE A 78 -26.99 -5.22 -31.49
N ALA A 79 -25.82 -5.21 -32.12
CA ALA A 79 -24.59 -5.72 -31.48
C ALA A 79 -24.25 -4.88 -30.26
N ILE A 80 -24.08 -5.54 -29.13
CA ILE A 80 -23.62 -4.89 -27.88
C ILE A 80 -22.16 -4.50 -28.08
N THR A 81 -21.89 -3.21 -28.07
CA THR A 81 -20.54 -2.68 -28.32
C THR A 81 -19.76 -2.40 -27.04
N HIS A 82 -20.45 -2.34 -25.90
CA HIS A 82 -19.87 -1.97 -24.61
C HIS A 82 -20.32 -2.91 -23.50
N ASN A 83 -19.46 -3.09 -22.53
CA ASN A 83 -19.77 -3.69 -21.24
C ASN A 83 -19.73 -2.59 -20.18
N GLN A 84 -20.60 -2.70 -19.19
CA GLN A 84 -20.62 -1.84 -18.02
C GLN A 84 -19.98 -2.59 -16.84
N ILE A 85 -19.08 -1.91 -16.13
CA ILE A 85 -18.50 -2.37 -14.88
C ILE A 85 -19.06 -1.48 -13.78
N LEU A 86 -19.62 -2.11 -12.76
CA LEU A 86 -20.08 -1.45 -11.55
C LEU A 86 -19.34 -2.02 -10.37
N ALA A 87 -18.55 -1.18 -9.69
CA ALA A 87 -17.86 -1.57 -8.47
C ALA A 87 -18.43 -0.80 -7.28
N THR A 88 -18.78 -1.51 -6.23
CA THR A 88 -19.29 -0.96 -4.96
C THR A 88 -18.40 -1.41 -3.82
N ILE A 89 -18.08 -0.49 -2.91
CA ILE A 89 -17.26 -0.76 -1.75
C ILE A 89 -18.12 -0.64 -0.50
N ALA A 90 -18.13 -1.67 0.35
CA ALA A 90 -18.84 -1.68 1.61
C ALA A 90 -17.84 -1.78 2.78
N PRO A 91 -18.03 -1.00 3.85
CA PRO A 91 -17.17 -1.08 5.02
C PRO A 91 -17.35 -2.40 5.77
N GLY A 92 -16.25 -2.98 6.25
CA GLY A 92 -16.19 -4.12 7.16
C GLY A 92 -15.44 -3.77 8.44
N GLN A 93 -15.24 -4.73 9.31
CA GLN A 93 -14.46 -4.55 10.54
C GLN A 93 -12.96 -4.72 10.24
N GLY A 94 -12.29 -3.59 9.96
CA GLY A 94 -10.86 -3.59 9.60
C GLY A 94 -10.55 -4.09 8.19
N THR A 95 -11.58 -4.39 7.41
CA THR A 95 -11.51 -4.80 6.00
C THR A 95 -12.60 -4.08 5.22
N SER A 96 -12.52 -4.11 3.90
CA SER A 96 -13.58 -3.62 3.02
C SER A 96 -14.03 -4.73 2.08
N SER A 97 -15.31 -4.83 1.83
CA SER A 97 -15.87 -5.75 0.86
C SER A 97 -16.10 -5.00 -0.45
N VAL A 98 -15.42 -5.42 -1.49
CA VAL A 98 -15.54 -4.86 -2.84
C VAL A 98 -16.37 -5.80 -3.69
N THR A 99 -17.50 -5.34 -4.21
CA THR A 99 -18.32 -6.08 -5.15
C THR A 99 -18.16 -5.49 -6.54
N VAL A 100 -17.74 -6.32 -7.48
CA VAL A 100 -17.60 -5.98 -8.90
C VAL A 100 -18.68 -6.70 -9.69
N LEU A 101 -19.46 -5.95 -10.44
CA LEU A 101 -20.44 -6.45 -11.38
C LEU A 101 -20.04 -6.04 -12.80
N CYS A 102 -19.81 -7.01 -13.66
CA CYS A 102 -19.55 -6.79 -15.08
C CYS A 102 -20.77 -7.29 -15.86
N GLU A 103 -21.39 -6.41 -16.61
CA GLU A 103 -22.59 -6.73 -17.39
C GLU A 103 -22.53 -6.06 -18.77
N PRO A 104 -23.29 -6.57 -19.77
CA PRO A 104 -23.42 -5.88 -21.05
C PRO A 104 -24.13 -4.53 -20.87
N ASP A 105 -23.64 -3.48 -21.54
CA ASP A 105 -24.34 -2.18 -21.62
C ASP A 105 -25.46 -2.27 -22.68
N ALA A 106 -26.52 -3.00 -22.34
CA ALA A 106 -27.63 -3.25 -23.21
C ALA A 106 -28.99 -3.05 -22.50
N GLY A 107 -29.96 -2.54 -23.23
CA GLY A 107 -31.33 -2.51 -22.72
C GLY A 107 -31.86 -3.92 -22.41
N ALA A 108 -32.76 -4.05 -21.44
CA ALA A 108 -33.25 -5.30 -20.86
C ALA A 108 -33.71 -6.38 -21.88
N TRP A 109 -34.07 -5.99 -23.07
CA TRP A 109 -34.54 -6.91 -24.14
C TRP A 109 -33.41 -7.57 -24.95
N VAL A 110 -32.23 -6.93 -24.99
CA VAL A 110 -31.07 -7.42 -25.78
C VAL A 110 -30.28 -8.44 -24.97
N ASP A 111 -30.34 -8.36 -23.63
CA ASP A 111 -29.64 -9.24 -22.71
C ASP A 111 -30.06 -10.74 -22.88
N LEU A 112 -31.28 -10.98 -23.32
CA LEU A 112 -31.81 -12.34 -23.55
C LEU A 112 -31.15 -13.08 -24.74
N PHE A 113 -30.58 -12.32 -25.69
CA PHE A 113 -29.95 -12.85 -26.91
C PHE A 113 -28.45 -12.58 -26.99
N ALA A 114 -27.88 -11.90 -25.99
CA ALA A 114 -26.48 -11.58 -25.97
C ALA A 114 -25.67 -12.77 -25.45
N VAL A 115 -24.84 -13.31 -26.30
CA VAL A 115 -23.80 -14.26 -25.89
C VAL A 115 -22.59 -13.47 -25.46
N ASP A 116 -22.21 -13.56 -24.17
CA ASP A 116 -20.93 -13.03 -23.68
C ASP A 116 -19.85 -14.08 -24.01
N GLU A 117 -18.96 -13.74 -24.91
CA GLU A 117 -17.80 -14.59 -25.29
C GLU A 117 -16.70 -14.58 -24.21
N GLY A 118 -17.05 -14.36 -22.94
CA GLY A 118 -16.11 -14.35 -21.82
C GLY A 118 -15.50 -12.98 -21.48
N SER A 119 -15.85 -11.91 -22.22
CA SER A 119 -15.23 -10.60 -22.00
C SER A 119 -15.54 -10.01 -20.61
N ASN A 120 -16.74 -10.26 -20.07
CA ASN A 120 -17.09 -9.85 -18.72
C ASN A 120 -16.35 -10.66 -17.66
N TYR A 121 -16.13 -11.93 -17.90
CA TYR A 121 -15.31 -12.79 -17.05
C TYR A 121 -13.84 -12.31 -17.05
N GLU A 122 -13.27 -12.04 -18.22
CA GLU A 122 -11.91 -11.54 -18.37
C GLU A 122 -11.70 -10.18 -17.67
N ASN A 123 -12.66 -9.27 -17.80
CA ASN A 123 -12.61 -7.97 -17.12
C ASN A 123 -12.68 -8.15 -15.59
N ALA A 124 -13.59 -8.97 -15.08
CA ALA A 124 -13.71 -9.25 -13.65
C ALA A 124 -12.46 -9.90 -13.09
N GLU A 125 -11.84 -10.82 -13.84
CA GLU A 125 -10.61 -11.50 -13.45
C GLU A 125 -9.40 -10.56 -13.52
N ALA A 126 -9.35 -9.68 -14.52
CA ALA A 126 -8.29 -8.66 -14.63
C ALA A 126 -8.33 -7.68 -13.44
N ILE A 127 -9.52 -7.23 -13.06
CA ILE A 127 -9.71 -6.38 -11.88
C ILE A 127 -9.26 -7.11 -10.61
N ASN A 128 -9.71 -8.35 -10.41
CA ASN A 128 -9.32 -9.15 -9.24
C ASN A 128 -7.80 -9.28 -9.13
N ARG A 129 -7.14 -9.64 -10.22
CA ARG A 129 -5.66 -9.75 -10.26
C ARG A 129 -4.97 -8.41 -9.96
N ALA A 130 -5.48 -7.31 -10.51
CA ALA A 130 -4.93 -5.98 -10.28
C ALA A 130 -5.06 -5.56 -8.81
N VAL A 131 -6.23 -5.79 -8.19
CA VAL A 131 -6.47 -5.48 -6.77
C VAL A 131 -5.57 -6.33 -5.87
N VAL A 132 -5.51 -7.65 -6.09
CA VAL A 132 -4.66 -8.56 -5.29
C VAL A 132 -3.18 -8.16 -5.39
N ARG A 133 -2.72 -7.84 -6.60
CA ARG A 133 -1.33 -7.38 -6.80
C ARG A 133 -1.07 -6.09 -6.02
N ARG A 134 -1.94 -5.09 -6.14
CA ARG A 134 -1.75 -3.79 -5.50
C ARG A 134 -1.76 -3.87 -3.97
N VAL A 135 -2.68 -4.66 -3.42
CA VAL A 135 -2.71 -4.94 -1.98
C VAL A 135 -1.43 -5.64 -1.53
N GLY A 136 -0.92 -6.58 -2.34
CA GLY A 136 0.34 -7.27 -2.06
C GLY A 136 1.55 -6.33 -2.09
N GLU A 137 1.62 -5.40 -3.04
CA GLU A 137 2.66 -4.38 -3.14
C GLU A 137 2.62 -3.45 -1.91
N GLN A 138 1.46 -2.90 -1.58
CA GLN A 138 1.29 -2.02 -0.42
C GLN A 138 1.72 -2.67 0.88
N ARG A 139 1.36 -3.93 1.12
CA ARG A 139 1.80 -4.66 2.32
C ARG A 139 3.31 -4.86 2.38
N ARG A 140 3.96 -5.11 1.24
CA ARG A 140 5.42 -5.21 1.18
C ARG A 140 6.10 -3.89 1.53
N ASP A 141 5.56 -2.78 1.01
CA ASP A 141 6.09 -1.45 1.29
C ASP A 141 5.93 -1.08 2.77
N GLU A 142 4.78 -1.40 3.38
CA GLU A 142 4.53 -1.21 4.81
C GLU A 142 5.48 -2.07 5.67
N GLN A 143 5.73 -3.32 5.30
CA GLN A 143 6.67 -4.20 5.98
C GLN A 143 8.10 -3.68 5.88
N ALA A 144 8.54 -3.29 4.68
CA ALA A 144 9.88 -2.73 4.46
C ALA A 144 10.09 -1.44 5.27
N ALA A 145 9.10 -0.55 5.33
CA ALA A 145 9.15 0.67 6.13
C ALA A 145 9.23 0.36 7.64
N ALA A 146 8.49 -0.64 8.11
CA ALA A 146 8.54 -1.08 9.50
C ALA A 146 9.93 -1.67 9.87
N GLU A 147 10.48 -2.52 9.01
CA GLU A 147 11.82 -3.09 9.20
C GLU A 147 12.90 -2.02 9.22
N GLN A 148 12.81 -1.04 8.31
CA GLN A 148 13.73 0.10 8.29
C GLN A 148 13.68 0.91 9.59
N SER A 149 12.47 1.17 10.10
CA SER A 149 12.28 1.89 11.37
C SER A 149 12.89 1.15 12.56
N VAL A 150 12.81 -0.18 12.58
CA VAL A 150 13.44 -1.01 13.63
C VAL A 150 14.96 -0.93 13.53
N MET A 151 15.53 -1.08 12.33
CA MET A 151 16.97 -0.97 12.12
C MET A 151 17.54 0.40 12.52
N GLU A 152 16.83 1.49 12.19
CA GLU A 152 17.22 2.84 12.58
C GLU A 152 17.27 3.00 14.10
N LYS A 153 16.28 2.46 14.82
CA LYS A 153 16.27 2.46 16.29
C LYS A 153 17.41 1.65 16.88
N GLU A 154 17.67 0.46 16.37
CA GLU A 154 18.78 -0.38 16.82
C GLU A 154 20.12 0.31 16.57
N LEU A 155 20.31 0.96 15.43
CA LEU A 155 21.51 1.73 15.12
C LEU A 155 21.68 2.90 16.08
N ALA A 156 20.61 3.63 16.40
CA ALA A 156 20.63 4.72 17.36
C ALA A 156 21.01 4.23 18.76
N VAL A 157 20.46 3.12 19.22
CA VAL A 157 20.81 2.49 20.50
C VAL A 157 22.27 2.04 20.52
N ALA A 158 22.73 1.40 19.44
CA ALA A 158 24.13 0.98 19.34
C ALA A 158 25.10 2.17 19.39
N ARG A 159 24.77 3.28 18.72
CA ARG A 159 25.55 4.53 18.79
C ARG A 159 25.59 5.11 20.19
N LEU A 160 24.46 5.14 20.90
CA LEU A 160 24.41 5.58 22.29
C LEU A 160 25.28 4.70 23.20
N ASN A 161 25.22 3.38 23.04
CA ASN A 161 26.03 2.45 23.81
C ASN A 161 27.54 2.64 23.55
N LEU A 162 27.93 2.89 22.30
CA LEU A 162 29.32 3.22 21.97
C LEU A 162 29.78 4.52 22.64
N LEU A 163 28.93 5.56 22.64
CA LEU A 163 29.26 6.82 23.32
C LEU A 163 29.38 6.63 24.83
N HIS A 164 28.53 5.82 25.45
CA HIS A 164 28.65 5.50 26.88
C HIS A 164 29.88 4.66 27.18
N ALA A 165 30.33 3.78 26.28
CA ALA A 165 31.53 2.96 26.46
C ALA A 165 32.83 3.76 26.30
N GLN A 166 32.85 4.92 25.64
CA GLN A 166 34.01 5.79 25.49
C GLN A 166 34.41 6.48 26.80
N VAL A 167 33.49 6.63 27.74
CA VAL A 167 33.76 7.16 29.06
C VAL A 167 33.79 5.99 30.03
N GLU A 168 34.96 5.57 30.50
CA GLU A 168 35.07 4.47 31.45
C GLU A 168 34.41 4.86 32.79
N PRO A 169 33.23 4.31 33.16
CA PRO A 169 32.54 4.74 34.38
C PRO A 169 33.34 4.54 35.62
N HIS A 170 34.12 3.45 35.67
CA HIS A 170 34.97 3.12 36.80
C HIS A 170 36.10 4.17 37.01
N PHE A 171 36.70 4.68 35.93
CA PHE A 171 37.65 5.75 35.99
C PHE A 171 37.03 7.05 36.56
N LEU A 172 35.84 7.40 36.13
CA LEU A 172 35.12 8.58 36.62
C LEU A 172 34.83 8.46 38.12
N TYR A 173 34.28 7.33 38.58
CA TYR A 173 34.01 7.14 40.01
C TYR A 173 35.27 7.21 40.86
N ASN A 174 36.37 6.58 40.42
CA ASN A 174 37.62 6.60 41.14
C ASN A 174 38.26 8.00 41.19
N THR A 175 38.19 8.73 40.08
CA THR A 175 38.73 10.10 40.02
C THR A 175 37.93 11.05 40.89
N LEU A 176 36.58 10.96 40.86
CA LEU A 176 35.70 11.77 41.71
C LEU A 176 35.88 11.43 43.19
N ALA A 177 36.01 10.15 43.54
CA ALA A 177 36.28 9.74 44.92
C ALA A 177 37.62 10.29 45.44
N SER A 178 38.66 10.23 44.59
CA SER A 178 39.98 10.80 44.91
C SER A 178 39.92 12.31 45.06
N ALA A 179 39.24 13.01 44.16
CA ALA A 179 39.01 14.46 44.24
C ALA A 179 38.27 14.86 45.53
N GLN A 180 37.29 14.07 45.96
CA GLN A 180 36.55 14.31 47.20
C GLN A 180 37.42 14.19 48.45
N VAL A 181 38.34 13.23 48.48
CA VAL A 181 39.31 13.10 49.59
C VAL A 181 40.29 14.28 49.56
N LEU A 182 40.86 14.63 48.41
CA LEU A 182 41.77 15.76 48.25
C LEU A 182 41.10 17.10 48.59
N ALA A 183 39.82 17.28 48.31
CA ALA A 183 39.12 18.52 48.67
C ALA A 183 39.11 18.80 50.18
N ARG A 184 39.27 17.78 51.01
CA ARG A 184 39.36 17.90 52.48
C ARG A 184 40.79 18.00 52.97
N THR A 185 41.81 17.47 52.26
CA THR A 185 43.19 17.38 52.69
C THR A 185 44.13 18.33 51.97
N ASP A 186 43.90 18.57 50.66
CA ASP A 186 44.67 19.45 49.79
C ASP A 186 43.77 20.07 48.71
N PRO A 187 43.00 21.14 49.05
CA PRO A 187 42.05 21.76 48.09
C PRO A 187 42.67 22.24 46.78
N PRO A 188 43.91 22.82 46.73
CA PRO A 188 44.51 23.21 45.46
C PRO A 188 44.73 22.03 44.49
N ARG A 189 45.13 20.87 45.02
CA ARG A 189 45.31 19.65 44.24
C ARG A 189 43.97 19.05 43.74
N ALA A 190 42.94 19.16 44.56
CA ALA A 190 41.59 18.75 44.14
C ALA A 190 41.11 19.57 42.95
N ASP A 191 41.30 20.88 42.95
CA ASP A 191 40.90 21.77 41.85
C ASP A 191 41.63 21.43 40.54
N ILE A 192 42.95 21.19 40.60
CA ILE A 192 43.74 20.75 39.44
C ILE A 192 43.20 19.42 38.89
N MET A 193 42.91 18.45 39.77
CA MET A 193 42.40 17.13 39.38
C MET A 193 41.03 17.22 38.69
N ILE A 194 40.11 18.03 39.23
CA ILE A 194 38.82 18.29 38.65
C ILE A 194 38.96 18.99 37.30
N GLY A 195 39.87 19.95 37.17
CA GLY A 195 40.16 20.62 35.91
C GLY A 195 40.58 19.66 34.81
N HIS A 196 41.49 18.71 35.12
CA HIS A 196 41.92 17.68 34.19
C HIS A 196 40.78 16.74 33.81
N LEU A 197 39.89 16.36 34.76
CA LEU A 197 38.75 15.53 34.51
C LEU A 197 37.74 16.23 33.56
N ILE A 198 37.50 17.50 33.74
CA ILE A 198 36.63 18.32 32.88
C ILE A 198 37.23 18.37 31.46
N GLN A 199 38.51 18.57 31.34
CA GLN A 199 39.21 18.60 30.06
C GLN A 199 39.13 17.24 29.34
N TYR A 200 39.35 16.14 30.07
CA TYR A 200 39.20 14.78 29.57
C TYR A 200 37.77 14.52 29.04
N LEU A 201 36.75 14.88 29.82
CA LEU A 201 35.35 14.72 29.41
C LEU A 201 35.02 15.53 28.16
N ARG A 202 35.52 16.77 28.07
CA ARG A 202 35.32 17.58 26.86
C ARG A 202 35.98 16.99 25.62
N SER A 203 37.16 16.36 25.76
CA SER A 203 37.83 15.72 24.63
C SER A 203 37.26 14.37 24.25
N SER A 204 36.60 13.68 25.20
CA SER A 204 36.03 12.34 25.00
C SER A 204 34.55 12.37 24.50
N LEU A 205 33.88 13.50 24.67
CA LEU A 205 32.50 13.68 24.14
C LEU A 205 32.59 14.40 22.79
N PRO A 206 31.99 13.85 21.73
CA PRO A 206 31.88 14.56 20.46
C PRO A 206 31.15 15.88 20.66
N SER A 207 31.67 16.96 20.11
CA SER A 207 31.07 18.29 20.19
C SER A 207 29.65 18.23 19.62
N ALA A 208 28.65 18.56 20.40
CA ALA A 208 27.24 18.61 19.99
C ALA A 208 26.99 19.66 18.88
N ASP A 209 27.93 20.52 18.58
CA ASP A 209 27.80 21.62 17.61
C ASP A 209 28.04 21.22 16.16
N ALA A 210 28.44 19.97 15.85
CA ALA A 210 28.70 19.57 14.47
C ALA A 210 27.45 19.10 13.72
N SER A 211 26.27 18.99 14.35
CA SER A 211 25.07 18.44 13.75
C SER A 211 23.97 19.46 13.39
N LEU A 212 24.21 20.76 13.54
CA LEU A 212 23.24 21.83 13.24
C LEU A 212 23.59 22.68 12.01
N SER A 213 24.57 22.25 11.20
CA SER A 213 24.93 22.96 9.97
C SER A 213 24.84 22.05 8.76
N THR A 214 23.60 21.77 8.33
CA THR A 214 23.31 21.39 6.92
C THR A 214 21.87 21.77 6.61
#